data_c8d7195718f0078de81be37192949716
#
_entry.id   c8d7195718f0078de81be37192949716
#
_cell.length_a   1.000
_cell.length_b   1.000
_cell.length_c   1.000
_cell.angle_alpha   90.00
_cell.angle_beta   90.00
_cell.angle_gamma   90.00
#
_symmetry.space_group_name_H-M   'P 1'
#
loop_
_entity.id
_entity.type
_entity.pdbx_description
1 polymer ?
#
loop_
_entity_poly.entity_id
_entity_poly.type
_entity_poly.pdbx_seq_one_letter_code
_entity_poly.pdbx_strand_id
1 'polypeptide(L)'
;MDAPRPSQICLLDDDPSVLRGLNRLLMSAGWQPEQFSDPGAFLSYVKVHRPTVAIIDVWMPLMNGLEVQSRVRELSPSTRVIMFTGKDDPLVRSTSLKAGASAFFTKPFDDEEFLTAVRFALSAM
;
A
#
# COMPACT_ATOMS: atom_id res chain seq x y z
N MET A 1 -26.03 -11.26 -13.01
CA MET A 1 -24.70 -10.64 -13.22
C MET A 1 -24.23 -10.11 -11.90
N ASP A 2 -23.09 -10.57 -11.46
CA ASP A 2 -22.55 -10.14 -10.16
C ASP A 2 -21.96 -8.74 -10.25
N ALA A 3 -22.09 -7.97 -9.18
CA ALA A 3 -21.40 -6.69 -9.08
C ALA A 3 -19.88 -6.92 -9.05
N PRO A 4 -19.07 -5.99 -9.59
CA PRO A 4 -17.61 -6.10 -9.49
C PRO A 4 -17.19 -6.20 -8.03
N ARG A 5 -16.28 -7.10 -7.74
CA ARG A 5 -15.72 -7.21 -6.39
C ARG A 5 -14.80 -6.02 -6.14
N PRO A 6 -14.79 -5.48 -4.91
CA PRO A 6 -13.77 -4.49 -4.55
C PRO A 6 -12.39 -5.07 -4.73
N SER A 7 -11.44 -4.20 -5.06
CA SER A 7 -10.05 -4.59 -5.19
C SER A 7 -9.49 -5.04 -3.84
N GLN A 8 -8.70 -6.13 -3.84
CA GLN A 8 -8.03 -6.59 -2.63
C GLN A 8 -6.78 -5.78 -2.31
N ILE A 9 -6.27 -5.05 -3.30
CA ILE A 9 -5.07 -4.24 -3.18
C ILE A 9 -5.41 -2.79 -3.48
N CYS A 10 -4.99 -1.87 -2.63
CA CYS A 10 -5.07 -0.45 -2.91
C CYS A 10 -3.69 0.19 -2.81
N LEU A 11 -3.45 1.19 -3.65
CA LEU A 11 -2.19 1.92 -3.75
C LEU A 11 -2.41 3.38 -3.39
N LEU A 12 -1.47 3.97 -2.66
CA LEU A 12 -1.47 5.39 -2.38
C LEU A 12 -0.10 5.99 -2.66
N ASP A 13 -0.05 6.93 -3.61
CA ASP A 13 1.12 7.75 -3.91
C ASP A 13 0.64 9.01 -4.61
N ASP A 14 1.21 10.16 -4.29
CA ASP A 14 0.86 11.43 -4.93
C ASP A 14 1.48 11.58 -6.33
N ASP A 15 2.44 10.74 -6.69
CA ASP A 15 3.10 10.78 -8.01
C ASP A 15 2.40 9.84 -8.99
N PRO A 16 1.74 10.38 -10.05
CA PRO A 16 1.05 9.53 -11.03
C PRO A 16 1.95 8.56 -11.77
N SER A 17 3.23 8.88 -11.99
CA SER A 17 4.14 7.97 -12.68
C SER A 17 4.49 6.77 -11.81
N VAL A 18 4.63 6.96 -10.51
CA VAL A 18 4.85 5.86 -9.57
C VAL A 18 3.63 4.95 -9.54
N LEU A 19 2.42 5.53 -9.46
CA LEU A 19 1.18 4.75 -9.50
C LEU A 19 1.08 3.91 -10.76
N ARG A 20 1.40 4.49 -11.93
CA ARG A 20 1.37 3.74 -13.19
C ARG A 20 2.35 2.57 -13.18
N GLY A 21 3.56 2.80 -12.68
CA GLY A 21 4.59 1.76 -12.61
C GLY A 21 4.20 0.60 -11.69
N LEU A 22 3.71 0.93 -10.51
CA LEU A 22 3.25 -0.09 -9.55
C LEU A 22 2.03 -0.83 -10.09
N ASN A 23 1.10 -0.12 -10.72
CA ASN A 23 -0.07 -0.74 -11.32
C ASN A 23 0.32 -1.77 -12.39
N ARG A 24 1.24 -1.41 -13.28
CA ARG A 24 1.73 -2.33 -14.31
C ARG A 24 2.38 -3.56 -13.70
N LEU A 25 3.19 -3.35 -12.68
CA LEU A 25 3.89 -4.44 -12.00
C LEU A 25 2.88 -5.41 -11.37
N LEU A 26 1.89 -4.89 -10.65
CA LEU A 26 0.87 -5.71 -10.01
C LEU A 26 -0.03 -6.40 -11.04
N MET A 27 -0.38 -5.71 -12.12
CA MET A 27 -1.17 -6.32 -13.19
C MET A 27 -0.41 -7.45 -13.89
N SER A 28 0.91 -7.36 -13.99
CA SER A 28 1.72 -8.44 -14.56
C SER A 28 1.63 -9.73 -13.76
N ALA A 29 1.32 -9.63 -12.48
CA ALA A 29 1.11 -10.77 -11.60
C ALA A 29 -0.36 -11.22 -11.51
N GLY A 30 -1.26 -10.59 -12.29
CA GLY A 30 -2.67 -10.94 -12.34
C GLY A 30 -3.57 -10.17 -11.40
N TRP A 31 -3.07 -9.14 -10.72
CA TRP A 31 -3.86 -8.35 -9.78
C TRP A 31 -4.28 -7.02 -10.40
N GLN A 32 -5.42 -6.49 -9.93
CA GLN A 32 -5.93 -5.19 -10.36
C GLN A 32 -6.09 -4.29 -9.13
N PRO A 33 -5.09 -3.45 -8.82
CA PRO A 33 -5.17 -2.59 -7.66
C PRO A 33 -6.07 -1.38 -7.90
N GLU A 34 -6.65 -0.86 -6.83
CA GLU A 34 -7.31 0.44 -6.83
C GLU A 34 -6.27 1.50 -6.50
N GLN A 35 -6.22 2.58 -7.27
CA GLN A 35 -5.17 3.59 -7.17
C GLN A 35 -5.71 4.90 -6.60
N PHE A 36 -4.94 5.52 -5.72
CA PHE A 36 -5.28 6.80 -5.11
C PHE A 36 -4.06 7.72 -5.08
N SER A 37 -4.29 8.99 -5.35
CA SER A 37 -3.30 10.04 -5.18
C SER A 37 -3.61 10.96 -4.00
N ASP A 38 -4.79 10.82 -3.41
CA ASP A 38 -5.23 11.62 -2.26
C ASP A 38 -5.42 10.74 -1.02
N PRO A 39 -4.75 11.07 0.10
CA PRO A 39 -4.89 10.27 1.33
C PRO A 39 -6.31 10.19 1.86
N GLY A 40 -7.10 11.26 1.74
CA GLY A 40 -8.48 11.27 2.20
C GLY A 40 -9.36 10.28 1.45
N ALA A 41 -9.26 10.30 0.12
CA ALA A 41 -10.01 9.36 -0.73
C ALA A 41 -9.57 7.92 -0.47
N PHE A 42 -8.27 7.70 -0.29
CA PHE A 42 -7.71 6.39 0.04
C PHE A 42 -8.28 5.86 1.36
N LEU A 43 -8.27 6.67 2.41
CA LEU A 43 -8.78 6.27 3.72
C LEU A 43 -10.28 6.01 3.70
N SER A 44 -11.05 6.79 2.94
CA SER A 44 -12.47 6.53 2.76
C SER A 44 -12.73 5.17 2.12
N TYR A 45 -11.95 4.83 1.09
CA TYR A 45 -12.03 3.53 0.44
C TYR A 45 -11.69 2.40 1.41
N VAL A 46 -10.61 2.54 2.17
CA VAL A 46 -10.17 1.53 3.15
C VAL A 46 -11.26 1.29 4.19
N LYS A 47 -11.87 2.34 4.68
CA LYS A 47 -12.94 2.24 5.69
C LYS A 47 -14.12 1.43 5.19
N VAL A 48 -14.53 1.65 3.94
CA VAL A 48 -15.72 1.01 3.36
C VAL A 48 -15.41 -0.40 2.89
N HIS A 49 -14.32 -0.59 2.15
CA HIS A 49 -14.03 -1.84 1.44
C HIS A 49 -13.09 -2.77 2.18
N ARG A 50 -12.33 -2.27 3.14
CA ARG A 50 -11.39 -3.06 3.95
C ARG A 50 -10.52 -3.99 3.09
N PRO A 51 -9.68 -3.44 2.20
CA PRO A 51 -8.85 -4.24 1.31
C PRO A 51 -7.89 -5.14 2.10
N THR A 52 -7.46 -6.22 1.48
CA THR A 52 -6.53 -7.15 2.12
C THR A 52 -5.16 -6.53 2.28
N VAL A 53 -4.70 -5.76 1.26
CA VAL A 53 -3.36 -5.15 1.25
C VAL A 53 -3.47 -3.69 0.85
N ALA A 54 -2.78 -2.83 1.58
CA ALA A 54 -2.60 -1.42 1.27
C ALA A 54 -1.11 -1.14 1.05
N ILE A 55 -0.77 -0.54 -0.09
CA ILE A 55 0.59 -0.18 -0.44
C ILE A 55 0.70 1.34 -0.43
N ILE A 56 1.53 1.87 0.45
CA ILE A 56 1.52 3.28 0.84
C ILE A 56 2.90 3.90 0.70
N ASP A 57 3.00 5.03 -0.02
CA ASP A 57 4.20 5.84 -0.06
C ASP A 57 4.38 6.61 1.25
N VAL A 58 5.63 6.69 1.72
CA VAL A 58 5.95 7.39 2.98
C VAL A 58 5.85 8.91 2.81
N TRP A 59 6.47 9.46 1.78
CA TRP A 59 6.62 10.92 1.66
C TRP A 59 5.61 11.51 0.69
N MET A 60 4.58 12.15 1.25
CA MET A 60 3.54 12.85 0.50
C MET A 60 3.29 14.23 1.13
N PRO A 61 2.88 15.24 0.33
CA PRO A 61 2.73 16.61 0.83
C PRO A 61 1.67 16.82 1.90
N LEU A 62 0.51 16.16 1.77
CA LEU A 62 -0.64 16.43 2.63
C LEU A 62 -0.63 15.64 3.93
N MET A 63 -0.16 14.39 3.86
CA MET A 63 -0.14 13.49 5.00
C MET A 63 0.94 12.45 4.74
N ASN A 64 1.88 12.26 5.66
CA ASN A 64 2.91 11.27 5.43
C ASN A 64 2.37 9.85 5.62
N GLY A 65 3.06 8.88 5.01
CA GLY A 65 2.61 7.49 5.01
C GLY A 65 2.52 6.87 6.39
N LEU A 66 3.31 7.32 7.35
CA LEU A 66 3.22 6.81 8.73
C LEU A 66 1.89 7.18 9.37
N GLU A 67 1.39 8.38 9.11
CA GLU A 67 0.07 8.79 9.58
C GLU A 67 -1.03 7.98 8.89
N VAL A 68 -0.89 7.77 7.58
CA VAL A 68 -1.84 6.95 6.81
C VAL A 68 -1.85 5.53 7.36
N GLN A 69 -0.68 4.95 7.62
CA GLN A 69 -0.58 3.61 8.21
C GLN A 69 -1.34 3.52 9.54
N SER A 70 -1.18 4.53 10.39
CA SER A 70 -1.88 4.59 11.69
C SER A 70 -3.38 4.61 11.50
N ARG A 71 -3.88 5.40 10.54
CA ARG A 71 -5.31 5.48 10.23
C ARG A 71 -5.86 4.19 9.66
N VAL A 72 -5.11 3.54 8.78
CA VAL A 72 -5.51 2.24 8.23
C VAL A 72 -5.68 1.22 9.36
N ARG A 73 -4.75 1.21 10.31
CA ARG A 73 -4.81 0.30 11.45
C ARG A 73 -6.07 0.51 12.28
N GLU A 74 -6.50 1.75 12.44
CA GLU A 74 -7.75 2.06 13.16
C GLU A 74 -8.99 1.68 12.36
N LEU A 75 -9.01 1.99 11.05
CA LEU A 75 -10.19 1.83 10.19
C LEU A 75 -10.39 0.38 9.73
N SER A 76 -9.29 -0.34 9.51
CA SER A 76 -9.32 -1.69 8.95
C SER A 76 -8.15 -2.50 9.51
N PRO A 77 -8.25 -2.98 10.77
CA PRO A 77 -7.13 -3.68 11.42
C PRO A 77 -6.64 -4.92 10.70
N SER A 78 -7.48 -5.54 9.87
CA SER A 78 -7.10 -6.72 9.10
C SER A 78 -6.35 -6.40 7.81
N THR A 79 -6.34 -5.14 7.36
CA THR A 79 -5.59 -4.74 6.18
C THR A 79 -4.09 -4.79 6.46
N ARG A 80 -3.36 -5.52 5.62
CA ARG A 80 -1.91 -5.59 5.73
C ARG A 80 -1.29 -4.44 4.96
N VAL A 81 -0.32 -3.78 5.59
CA VAL A 81 0.29 -2.58 5.02
C VAL A 81 1.68 -2.90 4.51
N ILE A 82 1.96 -2.51 3.27
CA ILE A 82 3.30 -2.50 2.69
C ILE A 82 3.66 -1.05 2.43
N MET A 83 4.80 -0.63 2.98
CA MET A 83 5.27 0.74 2.82
C MET A 83 6.40 0.78 1.81
N PHE A 84 6.50 1.89 1.08
CA PHE A 84 7.63 2.12 0.19
C PHE A 84 8.04 3.58 0.23
N THR A 85 9.31 3.84 -0.10
CA THR A 85 9.86 5.19 -0.08
C THR A 85 10.96 5.36 -1.12
N GLY A 86 11.10 6.57 -1.66
CA GLY A 86 12.25 6.93 -2.50
C GLY A 86 13.45 7.39 -1.70
N LYS A 87 13.28 7.58 -0.39
CA LYS A 87 14.34 8.10 0.48
C LYS A 87 14.54 7.16 1.66
N ASP A 88 15.71 6.57 1.77
CA ASP A 88 16.02 5.67 2.86
C ASP A 88 16.18 6.47 4.17
N ASP A 89 15.43 6.05 5.17
CA ASP A 89 15.48 6.63 6.51
C ASP A 89 15.28 5.48 7.51
N PRO A 90 16.35 5.07 8.22
CA PRO A 90 16.26 3.93 9.13
C PRO A 90 15.25 4.12 10.26
N LEU A 91 15.04 5.35 10.72
CA LEU A 91 14.05 5.63 11.76
C LEU A 91 12.64 5.44 11.25
N VAL A 92 12.35 5.93 10.03
CA VAL A 92 11.04 5.76 9.40
C VAL A 92 10.77 4.27 9.16
N ARG A 93 11.75 3.54 8.64
CA ARG A 93 11.64 2.09 8.44
C ARG A 93 11.31 1.38 9.75
N SER A 94 12.09 1.64 10.78
CA SER A 94 11.91 1.03 12.10
C SER A 94 10.53 1.35 12.68
N THR A 95 10.11 2.62 12.60
CA THR A 95 8.81 3.06 13.10
C THR A 95 7.67 2.34 12.40
N SER A 96 7.74 2.26 11.07
CA SER A 96 6.72 1.59 10.26
C SER A 96 6.61 0.10 10.57
N LEU A 97 7.74 -0.60 10.66
CA LEU A 97 7.75 -2.03 10.95
C LEU A 97 7.27 -2.32 12.36
N LYS A 98 7.66 -1.51 13.33
CA LYS A 98 7.18 -1.65 14.72
C LYS A 98 5.69 -1.37 14.83
N ALA A 99 5.13 -0.51 13.96
CA ALA A 99 3.71 -0.23 13.90
C ALA A 99 2.92 -1.31 13.17
N GLY A 100 3.58 -2.37 12.68
CA GLY A 100 2.91 -3.53 12.12
C GLY A 100 2.93 -3.64 10.60
N ALA A 101 3.71 -2.83 9.89
CA ALA A 101 3.85 -2.99 8.44
C ALA A 101 4.38 -4.38 8.11
N SER A 102 3.77 -5.02 7.11
CA SER A 102 4.18 -6.36 6.67
C SER A 102 5.52 -6.33 5.94
N ALA A 103 5.82 -5.22 5.26
CA ALA A 103 7.08 -5.04 4.53
C ALA A 103 7.34 -3.56 4.32
N PHE A 104 8.60 -3.22 4.08
CA PHE A 104 9.05 -1.86 3.82
C PHE A 104 10.11 -1.90 2.73
N PHE A 105 9.91 -1.14 1.65
CA PHE A 105 10.81 -1.10 0.51
C PHE A 105 11.36 0.30 0.25
N THR A 106 12.64 0.38 -0.09
CA THR A 106 13.28 1.61 -0.54
C THR A 106 13.53 1.50 -2.04
N LYS A 107 13.10 2.50 -2.82
CA LYS A 107 13.32 2.52 -4.28
C LYS A 107 14.79 2.85 -4.58
N PRO A 108 15.37 2.26 -5.62
CA PRO A 108 14.78 1.20 -6.46
C PRO A 108 14.78 -0.14 -5.71
N PHE A 109 13.69 -0.89 -5.81
CA PHE A 109 13.58 -2.21 -5.21
C PHE A 109 13.44 -3.28 -6.30
N ASP A 110 13.74 -4.51 -5.93
CA ASP A 110 13.61 -5.66 -6.82
C ASP A 110 12.13 -5.99 -7.02
N ASP A 111 11.71 -6.10 -8.29
CA ASP A 111 10.31 -6.36 -8.62
C ASP A 111 9.81 -7.69 -8.05
N GLU A 112 10.64 -8.74 -8.12
CA GLU A 112 10.25 -10.05 -7.62
C GLU A 112 10.13 -10.08 -6.09
N GLU A 113 11.03 -9.39 -5.39
CA GLU A 113 10.93 -9.26 -3.94
C GLU A 113 9.64 -8.53 -3.55
N PHE A 114 9.31 -7.48 -4.28
CA PHE A 114 8.09 -6.72 -4.03
C PHE A 114 6.84 -7.56 -4.27
N LEU A 115 6.77 -8.24 -5.42
CA LEU A 115 5.64 -9.12 -5.76
C LEU A 115 5.51 -10.27 -4.76
N THR A 116 6.63 -10.82 -4.29
CA THR A 116 6.62 -11.87 -3.26
C THR A 116 6.02 -11.35 -1.96
N ALA A 117 6.38 -10.14 -1.54
CA ALA A 117 5.81 -9.53 -0.33
C ALA A 117 4.30 -9.29 -0.47
N VAL A 118 3.85 -8.83 -1.64
CA VAL A 118 2.42 -8.64 -1.91
C VAL A 118 1.68 -9.98 -1.88
N ARG A 119 2.24 -10.99 -2.53
CA ARG A 119 1.65 -12.33 -2.57
C ARG A 119 1.52 -12.92 -1.16
N PHE A 120 2.56 -12.77 -0.37
CA PHE A 120 2.54 -13.21 1.03
C PHE A 120 1.47 -12.47 1.84
N ALA A 121 1.37 -11.15 1.68
CA ALA A 121 0.38 -10.35 2.40
C ALA A 121 -1.06 -10.73 2.00
N LEU A 122 -1.29 -11.05 0.72
CA LEU A 122 -2.60 -11.49 0.24
C LEU A 122 -3.01 -12.84 0.80
N SER A 123 -2.06 -13.74 1.01
CA SER A 123 -2.33 -15.12 1.46
C SER A 123 -2.28 -15.30 2.96
N ALA A 124 -1.71 -14.37 3.68
CA ALA A 124 -1.58 -14.47 5.13
C ALA A 124 -2.94 -14.28 5.81
N MET A 125 -3.22 -15.14 6.74
CA MET A 125 -4.45 -15.09 7.51
C MET A 125 -4.16 -14.83 8.99
#